data_f00a3302a515c43f27135b7f44859d61
#
_entry.id   f00a3302a515c43f27135b7f44859d61
#
_cell.length_a   1.000
_cell.length_b   1.000
_cell.length_c   1.000
_cell.angle_alpha   90.00
_cell.angle_beta   90.00
_cell.angle_gamma   90.00
#
_symmetry.space_group_name_H-M   'P 1'
#
loop_
_entity.id
_entity.type
_entity.pdbx_description
1 polymer ?
#
loop_
_entity_poly.entity_id
_entity_poly.type
_entity_poly.pdbx_seq_one_letter_code
_entity_poly.pdbx_strand_id
1 'polypeptide(L)'
;MKPDYKLVAKAKYIHATADLASELWHEVYKRYYPAKQLDTLVEELQSADAIEEDIDNDVNYFLVVLGGKTIGYFAWKMENTALHLMHLYLKPEYRGKALGRDIVLSCERLARGEGKGRVWCTFKALRYRNLKPAEQENGTVPRDEVVFEHTLG
;
A
#
# COMPACT_ATOMS: atom_id res chain seq x y z
N MET A 1 -14.22 2.75 17.18
CA MET A 1 -13.86 4.02 16.49
C MET A 1 -13.45 3.70 15.07
N LYS A 2 -14.01 4.41 14.11
CA LYS A 2 -13.66 4.21 12.70
C LYS A 2 -12.49 5.11 12.29
N PRO A 3 -11.55 4.60 11.50
CA PRO A 3 -10.50 5.45 10.96
C PRO A 3 -11.03 6.38 9.88
N ASP A 4 -10.37 7.52 9.74
CA ASP A 4 -10.54 8.42 8.60
C ASP A 4 -9.41 8.20 7.60
N TYR A 5 -9.73 8.30 6.32
CA TYR A 5 -8.75 8.20 5.24
C TYR A 5 -8.57 9.58 4.61
N LYS A 6 -7.38 10.13 4.80
CA LYS A 6 -7.08 11.49 4.39
C LYS A 6 -6.30 11.49 3.08
N LEU A 7 -6.88 12.07 2.03
CA LEU A 7 -6.22 12.17 0.73
C LEU A 7 -4.94 13.00 0.83
N VAL A 8 -3.85 12.43 0.32
CA VAL A 8 -2.53 13.09 0.27
C VAL A 8 -2.43 13.88 -1.04
N ALA A 9 -2.62 15.19 -0.95
CA ALA A 9 -2.56 16.09 -2.10
C ALA A 9 -1.62 17.28 -1.88
N LYS A 10 -1.49 17.76 -0.65
CA LYS A 10 -0.66 18.91 -0.29
C LYS A 10 0.76 18.49 0.08
N ALA A 11 1.74 19.35 -0.17
CA ALA A 11 3.14 19.11 0.12
C ALA A 11 3.37 18.61 1.56
N LYS A 12 2.73 19.23 2.56
CA LYS A 12 2.89 18.81 3.96
C LYS A 12 2.46 17.37 4.21
N TYR A 13 1.41 16.90 3.51
CA TYR A 13 0.93 15.52 3.64
C TYR A 13 1.80 14.55 2.85
N ILE A 14 2.38 14.99 1.74
CA ILE A 14 3.36 14.19 0.98
C ILE A 14 4.60 13.95 1.86
N HIS A 15 5.12 14.98 2.51
CA HIS A 15 6.27 14.84 3.43
C HIS A 15 5.92 13.97 4.64
N ALA A 16 4.76 14.14 5.24
CA ALA A 16 4.30 13.29 6.34
C ALA A 16 4.19 11.83 5.92
N THR A 17 3.70 11.57 4.71
CA THR A 17 3.60 10.21 4.15
C THR A 17 4.98 9.62 3.92
N ALA A 18 5.92 10.39 3.36
CA ALA A 18 7.30 9.93 3.14
C ALA A 18 8.00 9.56 4.45
N ASP A 19 7.84 10.38 5.49
CA ASP A 19 8.40 10.10 6.82
C ASP A 19 7.81 8.83 7.42
N LEU A 20 6.50 8.67 7.32
CA LEU A 20 5.81 7.48 7.81
C LEU A 20 6.21 6.24 7.00
N ALA A 21 6.32 6.36 5.69
CA ALA A 21 6.76 5.25 4.83
C ALA A 21 8.17 4.79 5.20
N SER A 22 9.10 5.73 5.42
CA SER A 22 10.44 5.39 5.87
C SER A 22 10.42 4.61 7.19
N GLU A 23 9.68 5.10 8.17
CA GLU A 23 9.53 4.41 9.46
C GLU A 23 8.97 3.00 9.30
N LEU A 24 7.87 2.86 8.58
CA LEU A 24 7.15 1.58 8.45
C LEU A 24 7.90 0.58 7.57
N TRP A 25 8.53 1.02 6.49
CA TRP A 25 9.33 0.15 5.64
C TRP A 25 10.54 -0.40 6.36
N HIS A 26 11.25 0.42 7.14
CA HIS A 26 12.36 -0.05 7.94
C HIS A 26 11.91 -1.04 9.01
N GLU A 27 10.79 -0.80 9.66
CA GLU A 27 10.23 -1.72 10.65
C GLU A 27 9.82 -3.07 10.02
N VAL A 28 9.13 -3.02 8.87
CA VAL A 28 8.60 -4.20 8.20
C VAL A 28 9.70 -5.04 7.54
N TYR A 29 10.66 -4.41 6.87
CA TYR A 29 11.59 -5.09 5.97
C TYR A 29 13.02 -5.23 6.50
N LYS A 30 13.33 -4.73 7.68
CA LYS A 30 14.70 -4.78 8.24
C LYS A 30 15.29 -6.19 8.34
N ARG A 31 14.44 -7.22 8.44
CA ARG A 31 14.88 -8.62 8.51
C ARG A 31 15.21 -9.22 7.14
N TYR A 32 14.77 -8.59 6.07
CA TYR A 32 14.84 -9.15 4.72
C TYR A 32 15.86 -8.44 3.83
N TYR A 33 16.27 -7.24 4.21
CA TYR A 33 17.21 -6.43 3.44
C TYR A 33 18.32 -5.87 4.31
N PRO A 34 19.56 -5.81 3.78
CA PRO A 34 20.62 -5.01 4.42
C PRO A 34 20.18 -3.54 4.53
N ALA A 35 20.63 -2.86 5.60
CA ALA A 35 20.20 -1.48 5.88
C ALA A 35 20.41 -0.53 4.70
N LYS A 36 21.56 -0.58 4.04
CA LYS A 36 21.83 0.29 2.89
C LYS A 36 20.92 0.04 1.71
N GLN A 37 20.62 -1.22 1.43
CA GLN A 37 19.70 -1.58 0.36
C GLN A 37 18.28 -1.09 0.67
N LEU A 38 17.84 -1.24 1.91
CA LEU A 38 16.52 -0.77 2.35
C LEU A 38 16.42 0.75 2.27
N ASP A 39 17.46 1.48 2.72
CA ASP A 39 17.51 2.94 2.59
C ASP A 39 17.37 3.37 1.12
N THR A 40 18.05 2.69 0.21
CA THR A 40 17.97 2.97 -1.22
C THR A 40 16.57 2.71 -1.76
N LEU A 41 15.94 1.58 -1.39
CA LEU A 41 14.57 1.25 -1.82
C LEU A 41 13.57 2.29 -1.33
N VAL A 42 13.66 2.71 -0.08
CA VAL A 42 12.77 3.74 0.48
C VAL A 42 12.96 5.07 -0.25
N GLU A 43 14.21 5.48 -0.50
CA GLU A 43 14.50 6.72 -1.21
C GLU A 43 13.96 6.69 -2.65
N GLU A 44 14.14 5.59 -3.36
CA GLU A 44 13.69 5.45 -4.74
C GLU A 44 12.18 5.35 -4.89
N LEU A 45 11.51 4.69 -3.94
CA LEU A 45 10.09 4.33 -4.08
C LEU A 45 9.15 5.15 -3.21
N GLN A 46 9.62 5.67 -2.08
CA GLN A 46 8.77 6.30 -1.07
C GLN A 46 9.36 7.59 -0.48
N SER A 47 10.29 8.24 -1.17
CA SER A 47 10.67 9.61 -0.86
C SER A 47 9.53 10.57 -1.20
N ALA A 48 9.57 11.79 -0.71
CA ALA A 48 8.58 12.82 -1.04
C ALA A 48 8.49 13.03 -2.56
N ASP A 49 9.63 13.07 -3.25
CA ASP A 49 9.67 13.22 -4.71
C ASP A 49 9.05 12.01 -5.43
N ALA A 50 9.35 10.80 -4.96
CA ALA A 50 8.79 9.57 -5.54
C ALA A 50 7.27 9.50 -5.34
N ILE A 51 6.77 9.88 -4.18
CA ILE A 51 5.33 9.92 -3.89
C ILE A 51 4.64 10.98 -4.75
N GLU A 52 5.25 12.16 -4.89
CA GLU A 52 4.71 13.21 -5.76
C GLU A 52 4.62 12.76 -7.22
N GLU A 53 5.66 12.08 -7.71
CA GLU A 53 5.67 11.50 -9.06
C GLU A 53 4.55 10.46 -9.21
N ASP A 54 4.36 9.58 -8.23
CA ASP A 54 3.25 8.62 -8.23
C ASP A 54 1.90 9.33 -8.33
N ILE A 55 1.70 10.40 -7.54
CA ILE A 55 0.45 11.18 -7.55
C ILE A 55 0.23 11.80 -8.92
N ASP A 56 1.28 12.34 -9.55
CA ASP A 56 1.22 12.88 -10.90
C ASP A 56 0.87 11.82 -11.94
N ASN A 57 1.11 10.54 -11.64
CA ASN A 57 0.77 9.38 -12.46
C ASN A 57 -0.50 8.65 -11.97
N ASP A 58 -1.42 9.38 -11.35
CA ASP A 58 -2.75 8.90 -10.93
C ASP A 58 -2.75 7.88 -9.79
N VAL A 59 -1.69 7.79 -9.02
CA VAL A 59 -1.70 7.01 -7.78
C VAL A 59 -2.32 7.86 -6.67
N ASN A 60 -3.25 7.26 -5.94
CA ASN A 60 -3.98 7.92 -4.85
C ASN A 60 -3.44 7.45 -3.51
N TYR A 61 -2.81 8.35 -2.77
CA TYR A 61 -2.27 8.10 -1.43
C TYR A 61 -3.23 8.62 -0.37
N PHE A 62 -3.37 7.84 0.70
CA PHE A 62 -4.19 8.20 1.85
C PHE A 62 -3.45 7.94 3.16
N LEU A 63 -3.52 8.90 4.07
CA LEU A 63 -3.12 8.68 5.45
C LEU A 63 -4.30 8.08 6.22
N VAL A 64 -4.02 7.09 7.04
CA VAL A 64 -5.01 6.47 7.92
C VAL A 64 -4.92 7.16 9.28
N VAL A 65 -6.01 7.78 9.70
CA VAL A 65 -6.09 8.57 10.95
C VAL A 65 -7.11 7.93 11.87
N LEU A 66 -6.70 7.63 13.09
CA LEU A 66 -7.56 7.04 14.11
C LEU A 66 -7.42 7.83 15.43
N GLY A 67 -8.52 8.37 15.90
CA GLY A 67 -8.50 9.16 17.14
C GLY A 67 -7.55 10.37 17.05
N GLY A 68 -7.47 11.02 15.89
CA GLY A 68 -6.59 12.16 15.67
C GLY A 68 -5.12 11.83 15.43
N LYS A 69 -4.76 10.53 15.42
CA LYS A 69 -3.37 10.07 15.20
C LYS A 69 -3.24 9.41 13.84
N THR A 70 -2.17 9.73 13.13
CA THR A 70 -1.82 9.03 11.89
C THR A 70 -1.21 7.68 12.23
N ILE A 71 -1.85 6.60 11.80
CA ILE A 71 -1.48 5.24 12.19
C ILE A 71 -0.99 4.38 11.02
N GLY A 72 -1.05 4.89 9.81
CA GLY A 72 -0.61 4.18 8.62
C GLY A 72 -0.92 4.94 7.35
N TYR A 73 -0.68 4.29 6.24
CA TYR A 73 -1.05 4.84 4.93
C TYR A 73 -1.34 3.72 3.94
N PHE A 74 -2.06 4.05 2.89
CA PHE A 74 -2.25 3.16 1.75
C PHE A 74 -2.27 3.96 0.46
N ALA A 75 -2.07 3.26 -0.65
CA ALA A 75 -2.09 3.87 -1.98
C ALA A 75 -2.65 2.89 -2.98
N TRP A 76 -3.47 3.40 -3.90
CA TRP A 76 -4.01 2.60 -4.98
C TRP A 76 -4.02 3.37 -6.30
N LYS A 77 -4.01 2.60 -7.38
CA LYS A 77 -4.16 3.13 -8.74
C LYS A 77 -5.29 2.39 -9.44
N MET A 78 -6.18 3.14 -10.09
CA MET A 78 -7.22 2.55 -10.92
C MET A 78 -6.63 2.19 -12.28
N GLU A 79 -6.71 0.93 -12.62
CA GLU A 79 -6.28 0.39 -13.91
C GLU A 79 -7.49 0.12 -14.80
N ASN A 80 -7.27 -0.35 -16.02
CA ASN A 80 -8.36 -0.56 -16.98
C ASN A 80 -9.43 -1.55 -16.46
N THR A 81 -9.00 -2.69 -15.91
CA THR A 81 -9.93 -3.75 -15.44
C THR A 81 -9.87 -4.00 -13.94
N ALA A 82 -9.01 -3.29 -13.22
CA ALA A 82 -8.73 -3.57 -11.81
C ALA A 82 -8.40 -2.32 -11.02
N LEU A 83 -8.52 -2.42 -9.72
CA LEU A 83 -7.87 -1.50 -8.79
C LEU A 83 -6.60 -2.18 -8.27
N HIS A 84 -5.46 -1.53 -8.43
CA HIS A 84 -4.18 -1.97 -7.89
C HIS A 84 -3.93 -1.30 -6.53
N LEU A 85 -4.02 -2.07 -5.46
CA LEU A 85 -3.64 -1.62 -4.13
C LEU A 85 -2.12 -1.75 -4.02
N MET A 86 -1.41 -0.63 -4.16
CA MET A 86 0.05 -0.62 -4.27
C MET A 86 0.75 -0.70 -2.92
N HIS A 87 0.20 -0.03 -1.92
CA HIS A 87 0.77 0.06 -0.58
C HIS A 87 -0.33 -0.01 0.47
N LEU A 88 -0.05 -0.73 1.56
CA LEU A 88 -0.89 -0.76 2.75
C LEU A 88 -0.01 -1.09 3.95
N TYR A 89 0.24 -0.08 4.77
CA TYR A 89 1.10 -0.21 5.95
C TYR A 89 0.44 0.44 7.15
N LEU A 90 0.43 -0.27 8.26
CA LEU A 90 -0.05 0.20 9.56
C LEU A 90 1.07 0.11 10.58
N LYS A 91 1.08 1.02 11.55
CA LYS A 91 1.99 0.92 12.70
C LYS A 91 1.73 -0.39 13.45
N PRO A 92 2.78 -1.03 14.03
CA PRO A 92 2.66 -2.36 14.62
C PRO A 92 1.54 -2.49 15.64
N GLU A 93 1.34 -1.49 16.48
CA GLU A 93 0.33 -1.50 17.55
C GLU A 93 -1.12 -1.48 17.05
N TYR A 94 -1.31 -1.18 15.76
CA TYR A 94 -2.64 -1.14 15.13
C TYR A 94 -2.92 -2.32 14.22
N ARG A 95 -1.99 -3.26 14.12
CA ARG A 95 -2.16 -4.50 13.34
C ARG A 95 -3.02 -5.52 14.11
N GLY A 96 -3.67 -6.41 13.36
CA GLY A 96 -4.50 -7.46 13.96
C GLY A 96 -5.84 -6.97 14.50
N LYS A 97 -6.27 -5.76 14.15
CA LYS A 97 -7.52 -5.14 14.61
C LYS A 97 -8.52 -4.92 13.48
N ALA A 98 -8.37 -5.65 12.39
CA ALA A 98 -9.21 -5.56 11.18
C ALA A 98 -9.15 -4.22 10.42
N LEU A 99 -8.23 -3.32 10.76
CA LEU A 99 -8.11 -2.02 10.09
C LEU A 99 -7.63 -2.18 8.63
N GLY A 100 -6.65 -3.06 8.40
CA GLY A 100 -6.19 -3.38 7.05
C GLY A 100 -7.28 -4.02 6.21
N ARG A 101 -8.06 -4.91 6.79
CA ARG A 101 -9.22 -5.54 6.14
C ARG A 101 -10.24 -4.49 5.72
N ASP A 102 -10.54 -3.52 6.57
CA ASP A 102 -11.50 -2.45 6.26
C ASP A 102 -11.02 -1.59 5.09
N ILE A 103 -9.70 -1.34 5.00
CA ILE A 103 -9.10 -0.63 3.87
C ILE A 103 -9.29 -1.44 2.58
N VAL A 104 -8.99 -2.73 2.60
CA VAL A 104 -9.17 -3.62 1.43
C VAL A 104 -10.63 -3.64 1.01
N LEU A 105 -11.57 -3.77 1.94
CA LEU A 105 -13.01 -3.74 1.65
C LEU A 105 -13.46 -2.41 1.04
N SER A 106 -12.88 -1.29 1.49
CA SER A 106 -13.14 0.02 0.90
C SER A 106 -12.65 0.09 -0.55
N CYS A 107 -11.48 -0.47 -0.83
CA CYS A 107 -10.94 -0.56 -2.20
C CYS A 107 -11.83 -1.44 -3.09
N GLU A 108 -12.34 -2.55 -2.57
CA GLU A 108 -13.26 -3.42 -3.30
C GLU A 108 -14.56 -2.70 -3.66
N ARG A 109 -15.15 -1.96 -2.72
CA ARG A 109 -16.35 -1.16 -2.97
C ARG A 109 -16.12 -0.11 -4.05
N LEU A 110 -14.96 0.57 -3.97
CA LEU A 110 -14.58 1.59 -4.96
C LEU A 110 -14.41 0.95 -6.34
N ALA A 111 -13.71 -0.17 -6.43
CA ALA A 111 -13.51 -0.89 -7.69
C ALA A 111 -14.85 -1.32 -8.33
N ARG A 112 -15.77 -1.85 -7.53
CA ARG A 112 -17.11 -2.21 -8.01
C ARG A 112 -17.87 -0.99 -8.53
N GLY A 113 -17.80 0.13 -7.82
CA GLY A 113 -18.44 1.39 -8.22
C GLY A 113 -17.91 1.93 -9.54
N GLU A 114 -16.66 1.65 -9.87
CA GLU A 114 -16.01 2.02 -11.12
C GLU A 114 -16.12 0.93 -12.22
N GLY A 115 -16.88 -0.13 -11.96
CA GLY A 115 -17.08 -1.21 -12.93
C GLY A 115 -15.86 -2.11 -13.11
N LYS A 116 -14.95 -2.17 -12.15
CA LYS A 116 -13.76 -3.02 -12.23
C LYS A 116 -14.05 -4.42 -11.72
N GLY A 117 -13.42 -5.42 -12.32
CA GLY A 117 -13.67 -6.84 -12.00
C GLY A 117 -12.78 -7.42 -10.93
N ARG A 118 -11.77 -6.69 -10.48
CA ARG A 118 -10.82 -7.22 -9.49
C ARG A 118 -10.07 -6.14 -8.72
N VAL A 119 -9.57 -6.53 -7.55
CA VAL A 119 -8.56 -5.79 -6.79
C VAL A 119 -7.34 -6.69 -6.67
N TRP A 120 -6.15 -6.15 -6.88
CA TRP A 120 -4.92 -6.91 -6.70
C TRP A 120 -3.86 -6.10 -5.96
N CYS A 121 -2.93 -6.79 -5.31
CA CYS A 121 -1.83 -6.17 -4.58
C CYS A 121 -0.62 -7.11 -4.56
N THR A 122 0.54 -6.54 -4.26
CA THR A 122 1.80 -7.27 -4.17
C THR A 122 2.31 -7.20 -2.73
N PHE A 123 2.67 -8.35 -2.17
CA PHE A 123 3.23 -8.46 -0.82
C PHE A 123 4.55 -9.20 -0.87
N LYS A 124 5.42 -8.96 0.10
CA LYS A 124 6.62 -9.76 0.28
C LYS A 124 6.25 -11.18 0.70
N ALA A 125 6.70 -12.18 -0.04
CA ALA A 125 6.30 -13.58 0.13
C ALA A 125 6.60 -14.11 1.54
N LEU A 126 7.70 -13.69 2.13
CA LEU A 126 8.11 -14.14 3.46
C LEU A 126 7.16 -13.69 4.57
N ARG A 127 6.38 -12.64 4.32
CA ARG A 127 5.44 -12.10 5.31
C ARG A 127 4.05 -12.71 5.21
N TYR A 128 3.64 -13.17 4.01
CA TYR A 128 2.27 -13.61 3.73
C TYR A 128 2.25 -15.05 3.24
N ARG A 129 2.75 -15.97 4.08
CA ARG A 129 2.94 -17.40 3.74
C ARG A 129 1.68 -18.15 3.33
N ASN A 130 0.52 -17.69 3.78
CA ASN A 130 -0.76 -18.36 3.55
C ASN A 130 -1.52 -17.86 2.33
N LEU A 131 -0.95 -16.89 1.61
CA LEU A 131 -1.58 -16.38 0.40
C LEU A 131 -1.19 -17.24 -0.79
N LYS A 132 -2.17 -17.51 -1.66
CA LYS A 132 -1.91 -18.18 -2.92
C LYS A 132 -1.31 -17.20 -3.90
N PRO A 133 -0.20 -17.54 -4.58
CA PRO A 133 0.32 -16.69 -5.65
C PRO A 133 -0.72 -16.52 -6.75
N ALA A 134 -0.91 -15.30 -7.22
CA ALA A 134 -1.69 -15.03 -8.43
C ALA A 134 -0.74 -15.08 -9.63
N GLU A 135 -1.20 -15.63 -10.74
CA GLU A 135 -0.46 -15.57 -12.00
C GLU A 135 -0.53 -14.15 -12.55
N GLN A 136 0.61 -13.58 -12.85
CA GLN A 136 0.67 -12.29 -13.54
C GLN A 136 0.70 -12.51 -15.05
N GLU A 137 -0.18 -11.79 -15.74
CA GLU A 137 -0.26 -11.87 -17.21
C GLU A 137 0.98 -11.33 -17.92
N ASN A 138 1.74 -10.40 -17.32
CA ASN A 138 2.78 -9.65 -18.04
C ASN A 138 4.05 -9.36 -17.27
N GLY A 139 4.47 -10.17 -16.34
CA GLY A 139 5.70 -9.76 -15.69
C GLY A 139 6.30 -10.72 -14.71
N THR A 140 7.59 -10.52 -14.56
CA THR A 140 8.37 -11.14 -13.51
C THR A 140 8.01 -10.47 -12.20
N VAL A 141 7.28 -11.18 -11.35
CA VAL A 141 7.21 -10.80 -9.94
C VAL A 141 8.59 -11.06 -9.34
N PRO A 142 9.19 -10.11 -8.60
CA PRO A 142 10.41 -10.40 -7.86
C PRO A 142 10.23 -11.66 -7.01
N ARG A 143 11.29 -12.44 -6.87
CA ARG A 143 11.22 -13.76 -6.19
C ARG A 143 10.66 -13.71 -4.77
N ASP A 144 10.76 -12.57 -4.10
CA ASP A 144 10.32 -12.37 -2.73
C ASP A 144 8.94 -11.68 -2.61
N GLU A 145 8.22 -11.57 -3.72
CA GLU A 145 6.89 -10.97 -3.75
C GLU A 145 5.81 -11.96 -4.15
N VAL A 146 4.62 -11.78 -3.57
CA VAL A 146 3.42 -12.54 -3.90
C VAL A 146 2.37 -11.56 -4.38
N VAL A 147 1.74 -11.89 -5.50
CA VAL A 147 0.59 -11.13 -6.00
C VAL A 147 -0.67 -11.74 -5.42
N PHE A 148 -1.43 -10.92 -4.72
CA PHE A 148 -2.74 -11.28 -4.20
C PHE A 148 -3.82 -10.64 -5.08
N GLU A 149 -4.80 -11.44 -5.47
CA GLU A 149 -5.90 -10.99 -6.31
C GLU A 149 -7.23 -11.44 -5.72
N HIS A 150 -8.20 -10.53 -5.70
CA HIS A 150 -9.58 -10.84 -5.37
C HIS A 150 -10.48 -10.48 -6.55
N THR A 151 -11.11 -11.49 -7.14
CA THR A 151 -12.08 -11.29 -8.22
C THR A 151 -13.41 -10.85 -7.61
N LEU A 152 -13.94 -9.75 -8.14
CA LEU A 152 -15.20 -9.19 -7.69
C LEU A 152 -16.34 -9.79 -8.50
N GLY A 153 -17.24 -10.43 -7.80
CA GLY A 153 -18.45 -11.02 -8.40
C GLY A 153 -19.54 -10.01 -8.67
#